data_9ef628ddfedd5fdce91126675c200e1a
#
_entry.id   9ef628ddfedd5fdce91126675c200e1a
#
_cell.length_a   1.000
_cell.length_b   1.000
_cell.length_c   1.000
_cell.angle_alpha   90.00
_cell.angle_beta   90.00
_cell.angle_gamma   90.00
#
_symmetry.space_group_name_H-M   'P 1'
#
loop_
_entity.id
_entity.type
_entity.pdbx_description
1 polymer ?
#
loop_
_entity_poly.entity_id
_entity_poly.type
_entity_poly.pdbx_seq_one_letter_code
_entity_poly.pdbx_strand_id
1 'polypeptide(L)'
;MRKKELRQQDILKLIEGLDISPTMYKNATEKYKAVGTYLQNQGLTCDIFPQGSFSLGTVVRPYRESKEADYDLDFICCLGDKKETTTAKHVKNVVKETLCNSEVYKEKLQNIEWDKCWTLEYAEVNGIGFNIDIVPGVSESDDIIQLMVGNNLSQDNAELAVAITDKREQNYFWLTSNPRAYKNWFESINKPFLEFDRINKRKVLFEKSRTVYNSIEEIPEGLERSALQRVIQILKHHRDVYYCRIKKENLKVVCYRLK
;
A
#
# COMPACT_ATOMS: atom_id res chain seq x y z
N MET A 1 -15.09 38.45 -6.53
CA MET A 1 -14.69 37.40 -7.45
C MET A 1 -13.18 37.17 -7.43
N ARG A 2 -12.35 38.16 -7.75
CA ARG A 2 -10.87 38.02 -7.85
C ARG A 2 -10.15 37.37 -6.65
N LYS A 3 -10.53 37.68 -5.39
CA LYS A 3 -9.93 37.04 -4.19
C LYS A 3 -10.25 35.54 -4.02
N LYS A 4 -11.41 35.11 -4.48
CA LYS A 4 -11.83 33.69 -4.41
C LYS A 4 -11.12 32.87 -5.46
N GLU A 5 -10.94 33.44 -6.66
CA GLU A 5 -10.23 32.79 -7.77
C GLU A 5 -8.72 32.64 -7.46
N LEU A 6 -8.09 33.67 -6.86
CA LEU A 6 -6.70 33.57 -6.43
C LEU A 6 -6.49 32.48 -5.37
N ARG A 7 -7.36 32.39 -4.36
CA ARG A 7 -7.29 31.32 -3.35
C ARG A 7 -7.48 29.95 -3.93
N GLN A 8 -8.34 29.81 -4.93
CA GLN A 8 -8.56 28.54 -5.61
C GLN A 8 -7.32 28.12 -6.41
N GLN A 9 -6.66 29.03 -7.10
CA GLN A 9 -5.39 28.77 -7.80
C GLN A 9 -4.26 28.39 -6.84
N ASP A 10 -4.16 29.04 -5.69
CA ASP A 10 -3.16 28.71 -4.66
C ASP A 10 -3.38 27.31 -4.09
N ILE A 11 -4.63 26.92 -3.86
CA ILE A 11 -4.98 25.55 -3.41
C ILE A 11 -4.63 24.53 -4.49
N LEU A 12 -4.90 24.80 -5.75
CA LEU A 12 -4.56 23.89 -6.85
C LEU A 12 -3.05 23.68 -6.96
N LYS A 13 -2.25 24.75 -6.87
CA LYS A 13 -0.78 24.68 -6.84
C LYS A 13 -0.26 23.87 -5.65
N LEU A 14 -0.85 24.06 -4.47
CA LEU A 14 -0.51 23.28 -3.29
C LEU A 14 -0.79 21.79 -3.54
N ILE A 15 -1.94 21.47 -4.09
CA ILE A 15 -2.36 20.10 -4.38
C ILE A 15 -1.42 19.43 -5.39
N GLU A 16 -1.02 20.13 -6.45
CA GLU A 16 -0.06 19.62 -7.44
C GLU A 16 1.30 19.29 -6.80
N GLY A 17 1.73 20.08 -5.82
CA GLY A 17 2.96 19.85 -5.06
C GLY A 17 2.90 18.65 -4.11
N LEU A 18 1.72 18.10 -3.83
CA LEU A 18 1.56 16.93 -2.95
C LEU A 18 1.81 15.60 -3.65
N ASP A 19 1.70 15.55 -4.97
CA ASP A 19 1.91 14.30 -5.70
C ASP A 19 3.39 13.95 -5.82
N ILE A 20 3.70 12.66 -5.74
CA ILE A 20 4.97 12.17 -6.27
C ILE A 20 4.98 12.37 -7.78
N SER A 21 6.17 12.59 -8.37
CA SER A 21 6.25 12.82 -9.81
C SER A 21 5.78 11.62 -10.62
N PRO A 22 5.31 11.79 -11.86
CA PRO A 22 4.96 10.68 -12.74
C PRO A 22 6.10 9.68 -12.91
N THR A 23 7.35 10.15 -12.94
CA THR A 23 8.54 9.29 -13.02
C THR A 23 8.71 8.45 -11.76
N MET A 24 8.54 9.04 -10.57
CA MET A 24 8.60 8.31 -9.29
C MET A 24 7.49 7.26 -9.23
N TYR A 25 6.28 7.61 -9.63
CA TYR A 25 5.14 6.68 -9.66
C TYR A 25 5.40 5.49 -10.59
N LYS A 26 5.85 5.75 -11.82
CA LYS A 26 6.21 4.74 -12.80
C LYS A 26 7.33 3.83 -12.27
N ASN A 27 8.39 4.42 -11.73
CA ASN A 27 9.52 3.69 -11.15
C ASN A 27 9.08 2.74 -10.01
N ALA A 28 8.22 3.23 -9.09
CA ALA A 28 7.66 2.40 -8.03
C ALA A 28 6.84 1.22 -8.58
N THR A 29 5.97 1.48 -9.56
CA THR A 29 5.12 0.47 -10.20
C THR A 29 5.94 -0.59 -10.94
N GLU A 30 6.98 -0.18 -11.69
CA GLU A 30 7.88 -1.10 -12.39
C GLU A 30 8.65 -1.99 -11.43
N LYS A 31 9.17 -1.44 -10.34
CA LYS A 31 9.87 -2.20 -9.31
C LYS A 31 8.95 -3.17 -8.56
N TYR A 32 7.74 -2.74 -8.22
CA TYR A 32 6.71 -3.60 -7.65
C TYR A 32 6.44 -4.82 -8.55
N LYS A 33 6.19 -4.58 -9.86
CA LYS A 33 5.97 -5.66 -10.84
C LYS A 33 7.19 -6.58 -10.94
N ALA A 34 8.40 -6.03 -10.97
CA ALA A 34 9.64 -6.81 -11.07
C ALA A 34 9.84 -7.72 -9.84
N VAL A 35 9.64 -7.20 -8.63
CA VAL A 35 9.75 -8.00 -7.40
C VAL A 35 8.68 -9.10 -7.36
N GLY A 36 7.44 -8.75 -7.68
CA GLY A 36 6.34 -9.72 -7.73
C GLY A 36 6.60 -10.85 -8.73
N THR A 37 7.00 -10.50 -9.94
CA THR A 37 7.37 -11.49 -10.99
C THR A 37 8.54 -12.37 -10.53
N TYR A 38 9.54 -11.79 -9.87
CA TYR A 38 10.66 -12.56 -9.34
C TYR A 38 10.20 -13.59 -8.32
N LEU A 39 9.41 -13.20 -7.32
CA LEU A 39 8.91 -14.11 -6.28
C LEU A 39 8.13 -15.29 -6.88
N GLN A 40 7.25 -15.02 -7.84
CA GLN A 40 6.50 -16.07 -8.55
C GLN A 40 7.40 -16.99 -9.38
N ASN A 41 8.39 -16.44 -10.07
CA ASN A 41 9.33 -17.22 -10.90
C ASN A 41 10.27 -18.11 -10.07
N GLN A 42 10.47 -17.81 -8.78
CA GLN A 42 11.20 -18.69 -7.86
C GLN A 42 10.36 -19.86 -7.31
N GLY A 43 9.17 -20.05 -7.85
CA GLY A 43 8.27 -21.15 -7.49
C GLY A 43 7.38 -20.87 -6.27
N LEU A 44 7.31 -19.63 -5.79
CA LEU A 44 6.33 -19.26 -4.79
C LEU A 44 4.95 -19.19 -5.43
N THR A 45 4.08 -20.12 -5.05
CA THR A 45 2.65 -19.99 -5.33
C THR A 45 2.11 -18.87 -4.46
N CYS A 46 1.98 -17.67 -5.01
CA CYS A 46 1.55 -16.51 -4.26
C CYS A 46 0.68 -15.54 -5.07
N ASP A 47 -0.24 -14.90 -4.37
CA ASP A 47 -1.02 -13.77 -4.88
C ASP A 47 -0.38 -12.46 -4.34
N ILE A 48 -0.07 -11.53 -5.24
CA ILE A 48 0.65 -10.30 -4.92
C ILE A 48 -0.24 -9.11 -5.23
N PHE A 49 -0.49 -8.29 -4.23
CA PHE A 49 -1.36 -7.14 -4.39
C PHE A 49 -0.93 -5.95 -3.51
N PRO A 50 -1.07 -4.72 -4.05
CA PRO A 50 -0.66 -3.52 -3.33
C PRO A 50 -1.60 -3.23 -2.17
N GLN A 51 -1.06 -2.62 -1.12
CA GLN A 51 -1.84 -2.07 -0.02
C GLN A 51 -1.45 -0.61 0.25
N GLY A 52 -2.06 -0.02 1.27
CA GLY A 52 -1.69 1.32 1.71
C GLY A 52 -1.99 2.41 0.70
N SER A 53 -1.12 3.40 0.65
CA SER A 53 -1.36 4.64 -0.08
C SER A 53 -1.36 4.48 -1.60
N PHE A 54 -0.57 3.57 -2.14
CA PHE A 54 -0.57 3.28 -3.57
C PHE A 54 -1.86 2.62 -4.02
N SER A 55 -2.35 1.62 -3.26
CA SER A 55 -3.62 0.94 -3.53
C SER A 55 -4.83 1.88 -3.52
N LEU A 56 -4.82 2.86 -2.60
CA LEU A 56 -5.92 3.80 -2.42
C LEU A 56 -5.79 5.08 -3.26
N GLY A 57 -4.69 5.25 -4.00
CA GLY A 57 -4.42 6.48 -4.73
C GLY A 57 -4.24 7.71 -3.83
N THR A 58 -3.76 7.52 -2.61
CA THR A 58 -3.56 8.58 -1.61
C THR A 58 -2.08 8.81 -1.26
N VAL A 59 -1.18 8.33 -2.12
CA VAL A 59 0.26 8.57 -1.96
C VAL A 59 0.56 10.06 -2.01
N VAL A 60 1.42 10.51 -1.12
CA VAL A 60 1.89 11.90 -1.07
C VAL A 60 3.40 11.92 -1.15
N ARG A 61 3.94 13.05 -1.59
CA ARG A 61 5.36 13.33 -1.48
C ARG A 61 5.70 13.46 0.01
N PRO A 62 6.51 12.58 0.57
CA PRO A 62 6.83 12.62 2.00
C PRO A 62 7.66 13.85 2.35
N TYR A 63 7.47 14.35 3.56
CA TYR A 63 8.18 15.52 4.07
C TYR A 63 8.68 15.25 5.49
N ARG A 64 10.00 15.18 5.65
CA ARG A 64 10.66 14.96 6.94
C ARG A 64 11.83 15.94 7.09
N GLU A 65 12.08 16.39 8.31
CA GLU A 65 13.21 17.28 8.62
C GLU A 65 13.35 18.49 7.69
N SER A 66 12.20 19.08 7.32
CA SER A 66 12.11 20.25 6.42
C SER A 66 12.60 20.01 4.98
N LYS A 67 12.65 18.76 4.51
CA LYS A 67 12.99 18.37 3.13
C LYS A 67 12.16 17.19 2.65
N GLU A 68 12.24 16.90 1.36
CA GLU A 68 11.64 15.68 0.80
C GLU A 68 12.29 14.44 1.43
N ALA A 69 11.48 13.41 1.67
CA ALA A 69 11.91 12.15 2.25
C ALA A 69 11.57 10.98 1.31
N ASP A 70 12.06 9.80 1.67
CA ASP A 70 11.80 8.58 0.95
C ASP A 70 10.31 8.25 0.96
N TYR A 71 9.84 7.64 -0.11
CA TYR A 71 8.47 7.16 -0.25
C TYR A 71 8.42 5.64 -0.30
N ASP A 72 7.34 5.06 0.21
CA ASP A 72 7.20 3.63 0.39
C ASP A 72 6.04 3.10 -0.48
N LEU A 73 6.21 1.89 -1.02
CA LEU A 73 5.15 1.10 -1.61
C LEU A 73 5.02 -0.20 -0.83
N ASP A 74 3.84 -0.42 -0.26
CA ASP A 74 3.53 -1.62 0.49
C ASP A 74 2.75 -2.62 -0.38
N PHE A 75 3.08 -3.91 -0.28
CA PHE A 75 2.28 -4.96 -0.86
C PHE A 75 2.23 -6.23 -0.01
N ILE A 76 1.17 -7.00 -0.18
CA ILE A 76 1.03 -8.33 0.41
C ILE A 76 1.62 -9.37 -0.57
N CYS A 77 2.43 -10.27 -0.03
CA CYS A 77 2.82 -11.52 -0.67
C CYS A 77 2.05 -12.65 0.05
N CYS A 78 0.87 -12.98 -0.47
CA CYS A 78 -0.03 -13.99 0.08
C CYS A 78 0.32 -15.34 -0.51
N LEU A 79 0.99 -16.22 0.27
CA LEU A 79 1.34 -17.56 -0.16
C LEU A 79 0.09 -18.46 -0.27
N GLY A 80 0.15 -19.46 -1.12
CA GLY A 80 -0.93 -20.43 -1.32
C GLY A 80 -1.10 -21.45 -0.20
N ASP A 81 -0.30 -21.36 0.87
CA ASP A 81 -0.42 -22.21 2.04
C ASP A 81 -1.70 -21.90 2.82
N LYS A 82 -2.21 -22.89 3.54
CA LYS A 82 -3.30 -22.70 4.49
C LYS A 82 -2.74 -22.29 5.85
N LYS A 83 -3.37 -21.33 6.50
CA LYS A 83 -2.98 -20.83 7.83
C LYS A 83 -2.88 -21.96 8.86
N GLU A 84 -3.75 -22.96 8.78
CA GLU A 84 -3.82 -24.09 9.71
C GLU A 84 -2.64 -25.07 9.56
N THR A 85 -1.98 -25.09 8.41
CA THR A 85 -0.90 -26.04 8.10
C THR A 85 0.48 -25.42 8.08
N THR A 86 0.59 -24.11 8.30
CA THR A 86 1.86 -23.38 8.31
C THR A 86 1.98 -22.46 9.54
N THR A 87 3.12 -21.84 9.71
CA THR A 87 3.37 -20.89 10.80
C THR A 87 3.78 -19.52 10.25
N ALA A 88 3.45 -18.46 10.99
CA ALA A 88 3.82 -17.09 10.63
C ALA A 88 5.35 -16.95 10.44
N LYS A 89 6.14 -17.63 11.29
CA LYS A 89 7.61 -17.67 11.15
C LYS A 89 8.05 -18.29 9.84
N HIS A 90 7.47 -19.44 9.48
CA HIS A 90 7.82 -20.14 8.23
C HIS A 90 7.52 -19.26 7.02
N VAL A 91 6.31 -18.71 6.93
CA VAL A 91 5.87 -17.85 5.83
C VAL A 91 6.77 -16.62 5.70
N LYS A 92 7.11 -15.98 6.82
CA LYS A 92 8.03 -14.84 6.82
C LYS A 92 9.41 -15.21 6.31
N ASN A 93 9.96 -16.35 6.75
CA ASN A 93 11.27 -16.81 6.36
C ASN A 93 11.34 -17.23 4.89
N VAL A 94 10.34 -17.92 4.38
CA VAL A 94 10.27 -18.35 2.96
C VAL A 94 10.41 -17.14 2.03
N VAL A 95 9.69 -16.06 2.30
CA VAL A 95 9.80 -14.84 1.49
C VAL A 95 11.21 -14.22 1.59
N LYS A 96 11.80 -14.19 2.80
CA LYS A 96 13.18 -13.69 3.00
C LYS A 96 14.19 -14.53 2.21
N GLU A 97 14.14 -15.85 2.39
CA GLU A 97 15.07 -16.79 1.75
C GLU A 97 14.99 -16.66 0.21
N THR A 98 13.78 -16.54 -0.32
CA THR A 98 13.57 -16.30 -1.75
C THR A 98 14.21 -14.99 -2.21
N LEU A 99 14.06 -13.90 -1.47
CA LEU A 99 14.73 -12.64 -1.79
C LEU A 99 16.26 -12.75 -1.70
N CYS A 100 16.77 -13.47 -0.72
CA CYS A 100 18.21 -13.72 -0.54
C CYS A 100 18.84 -14.58 -1.63
N ASN A 101 18.06 -15.37 -2.36
CA ASN A 101 18.54 -16.17 -3.51
C ASN A 101 18.85 -15.31 -4.75
N SER A 102 18.45 -14.04 -4.74
CA SER A 102 18.78 -13.08 -5.80
C SER A 102 19.91 -12.17 -5.33
N GLU A 103 21.01 -12.10 -6.08
CA GLU A 103 22.08 -11.12 -5.80
C GLU A 103 21.54 -9.69 -5.78
N VAL A 104 20.58 -9.37 -6.66
CA VAL A 104 19.97 -8.03 -6.75
C VAL A 104 19.12 -7.69 -5.52
N TYR A 105 18.26 -8.61 -5.08
CA TYR A 105 17.36 -8.33 -3.94
C TYR A 105 18.02 -8.53 -2.60
N LYS A 106 18.99 -9.43 -2.51
CA LYS A 106 19.82 -9.62 -1.31
C LYS A 106 20.56 -8.34 -0.91
N GLU A 107 21.14 -7.63 -1.88
CA GLU A 107 21.83 -6.35 -1.64
C GLU A 107 20.89 -5.22 -1.21
N LYS A 108 19.61 -5.29 -1.63
CA LYS A 108 18.59 -4.28 -1.31
C LYS A 108 17.84 -4.57 -0.03
N LEU A 109 17.88 -5.82 0.43
CA LEU A 109 17.15 -6.25 1.62
C LEU A 109 17.78 -5.60 2.86
N GLN A 110 16.98 -4.85 3.61
CA GLN A 110 17.42 -4.32 4.89
C GLN A 110 17.84 -5.44 5.86
N ASN A 111 18.91 -5.21 6.61
CA ASN A 111 19.37 -6.14 7.63
C ASN A 111 18.44 -6.19 8.87
N ILE A 112 17.44 -5.31 8.93
CA ILE A 112 16.47 -5.23 10.02
C ILE A 112 15.25 -6.10 9.66
N GLU A 113 14.90 -6.99 10.57
CA GLU A 113 13.64 -7.72 10.49
C GLU A 113 12.53 -6.89 11.13
N TRP A 114 11.74 -6.20 10.31
CA TRP A 114 10.57 -5.48 10.78
C TRP A 114 9.46 -6.45 11.23
N ASP A 115 8.60 -5.98 12.12
CA ASP A 115 7.55 -6.82 12.69
C ASP A 115 6.71 -7.53 11.62
N LYS A 116 6.31 -6.80 10.57
CA LYS A 116 5.33 -7.27 9.58
C LYS A 116 5.86 -7.44 8.17
N CYS A 117 6.98 -6.84 7.82
CA CYS A 117 7.47 -6.80 6.44
C CYS A 117 8.95 -7.11 6.32
N TRP A 118 9.37 -7.31 5.09
CA TRP A 118 10.74 -7.20 4.62
C TRP A 118 10.83 -5.97 3.72
N THR A 119 11.82 -5.13 3.96
CA THR A 119 12.00 -3.89 3.22
C THR A 119 13.15 -3.99 2.24
N LEU A 120 12.88 -3.69 0.97
CA LEU A 120 13.89 -3.50 -0.07
C LEU A 120 14.14 -2.01 -0.24
N GLU A 121 15.38 -1.59 -0.05
CA GLU A 121 15.84 -0.21 -0.27
C GLU A 121 16.36 -0.04 -1.69
N TYR A 122 15.90 1.00 -2.35
CA TYR A 122 16.37 1.39 -3.67
C TYR A 122 17.12 2.70 -3.60
N ALA A 123 18.18 2.81 -4.40
CA ALA A 123 19.01 4.00 -4.47
C ALA A 123 18.19 5.27 -4.71
N GLU A 124 18.62 6.35 -4.09
CA GLU A 124 18.03 7.66 -4.26
C GLU A 124 18.09 8.13 -5.71
N VAL A 125 16.98 8.71 -6.16
CA VAL A 125 16.91 9.43 -7.43
C VAL A 125 16.64 10.89 -7.12
N ASN A 126 17.57 11.77 -7.46
CA ASN A 126 17.52 13.20 -7.12
C ASN A 126 17.42 13.48 -5.60
N GLY A 127 18.06 12.65 -4.78
CA GLY A 127 18.07 12.80 -3.32
C GLY A 127 16.82 12.27 -2.62
N ILE A 128 15.97 11.51 -3.32
CA ILE A 128 14.77 10.88 -2.77
C ILE A 128 14.90 9.37 -2.94
N GLY A 129 14.89 8.64 -1.84
CA GLY A 129 14.90 7.19 -1.81
C GLY A 129 13.51 6.59 -2.04
N PHE A 130 13.50 5.31 -2.32
CA PHE A 130 12.28 4.53 -2.51
C PHE A 130 12.42 3.17 -1.84
N ASN A 131 11.42 2.80 -1.06
CA ASN A 131 11.37 1.52 -0.37
C ASN A 131 10.19 0.67 -0.85
N ILE A 132 10.37 -0.63 -0.84
CA ILE A 132 9.28 -1.58 -1.02
C ILE A 132 9.15 -2.41 0.25
N ASP A 133 8.00 -2.35 0.88
CA ASP A 133 7.63 -3.15 2.03
C ASP A 133 6.80 -4.36 1.59
N ILE A 134 7.42 -5.54 1.71
CA ILE A 134 6.81 -6.82 1.38
C ILE A 134 6.25 -7.43 2.65
N VAL A 135 4.94 -7.57 2.72
CA VAL A 135 4.23 -8.14 3.87
C VAL A 135 3.85 -9.60 3.57
N PRO A 136 4.54 -10.58 4.17
CA PRO A 136 4.21 -11.98 3.97
C PRO A 136 2.91 -12.36 4.67
N GLY A 137 2.11 -13.20 4.03
CA GLY A 137 0.86 -13.69 4.58
C GLY A 137 0.35 -14.93 3.87
N VAL A 138 -0.79 -15.41 4.33
CA VAL A 138 -1.58 -16.49 3.74
C VAL A 138 -3.05 -16.10 3.77
N SER A 139 -3.93 -16.82 3.08
CA SER A 139 -5.36 -16.62 3.23
C SER A 139 -5.81 -16.79 4.68
N GLU A 140 -6.80 -16.00 5.12
CA GLU A 140 -7.31 -16.11 6.47
C GLU A 140 -8.10 -17.43 6.66
N SER A 141 -8.21 -17.90 7.91
CA SER A 141 -8.94 -19.12 8.25
C SER A 141 -10.46 -18.96 8.10
N ASP A 142 -11.14 -20.06 7.79
CA ASP A 142 -12.60 -20.06 7.62
C ASP A 142 -13.33 -19.57 8.87
N ASP A 143 -12.85 -19.90 10.08
CA ASP A 143 -13.43 -19.45 11.35
C ASP A 143 -13.43 -17.92 11.47
N ILE A 144 -12.34 -17.28 11.09
CA ILE A 144 -12.24 -15.80 11.11
C ILE A 144 -13.09 -15.19 10.00
N ILE A 145 -13.13 -15.80 8.82
CA ILE A 145 -14.01 -15.37 7.73
C ILE A 145 -15.46 -15.41 8.19
N GLN A 146 -15.92 -16.50 8.81
CA GLN A 146 -17.28 -16.62 9.35
C GLN A 146 -17.57 -15.60 10.47
N LEU A 147 -16.57 -15.34 11.33
CA LEU A 147 -16.69 -14.29 12.34
C LEU A 147 -16.87 -12.90 11.71
N MET A 148 -16.17 -12.60 10.63
CA MET A 148 -16.32 -11.33 9.90
C MET A 148 -17.70 -11.20 9.28
N VAL A 149 -18.22 -12.27 8.67
CA VAL A 149 -19.58 -12.31 8.10
C VAL A 149 -20.63 -12.13 9.20
N GLY A 150 -20.45 -12.78 10.34
CA GLY A 150 -21.31 -12.61 11.53
C GLY A 150 -21.29 -11.17 12.07
N ASN A 151 -20.24 -10.39 11.80
CA ASN A 151 -20.13 -8.97 12.13
C ASN A 151 -20.51 -8.04 10.96
N ASN A 152 -21.37 -8.51 10.06
CA ASN A 152 -21.95 -7.76 8.93
C ASN A 152 -20.98 -7.38 7.80
N LEU A 153 -19.83 -8.04 7.66
CA LEU A 153 -19.06 -7.95 6.44
C LEU A 153 -19.66 -8.89 5.38
N SER A 154 -19.76 -8.44 4.13
CA SER A 154 -20.23 -9.33 3.06
C SER A 154 -19.29 -10.51 2.88
N GLN A 155 -19.83 -11.68 2.48
CA GLN A 155 -19.04 -12.89 2.23
C GLN A 155 -17.87 -12.61 1.27
N ASP A 156 -18.15 -11.97 0.13
CA ASP A 156 -17.13 -11.61 -0.88
C ASP A 156 -15.99 -10.77 -0.30
N ASN A 157 -16.27 -9.85 0.61
CA ASN A 157 -15.24 -9.04 1.26
C ASN A 157 -14.54 -9.79 2.40
N ALA A 158 -15.24 -10.67 3.11
CA ALA A 158 -14.63 -11.47 4.17
C ALA A 158 -13.60 -12.47 3.60
N GLU A 159 -13.90 -13.08 2.45
CA GLU A 159 -13.00 -14.02 1.74
C GLU A 159 -11.72 -13.37 1.20
N LEU A 160 -11.65 -12.04 1.15
CA LEU A 160 -10.43 -11.31 0.80
C LEU A 160 -9.47 -11.13 1.98
N ALA A 161 -9.84 -11.59 3.17
CA ALA A 161 -9.02 -11.47 4.36
C ALA A 161 -7.76 -12.34 4.27
N VAL A 162 -6.69 -11.82 4.85
CA VAL A 162 -5.38 -12.48 4.93
C VAL A 162 -4.86 -12.49 6.36
N ALA A 163 -4.17 -13.54 6.72
CA ALA A 163 -3.38 -13.63 7.93
C ALA A 163 -1.94 -13.22 7.59
N ILE A 164 -1.53 -12.03 8.00
CA ILE A 164 -0.17 -11.52 7.80
C ILE A 164 0.71 -11.88 8.99
N THR A 165 2.02 -11.97 8.74
CA THR A 165 3.00 -12.26 9.78
C THR A 165 3.21 -11.04 10.68
N ASP A 166 3.28 -11.25 12.00
CA ASP A 166 3.56 -10.21 13.00
C ASP A 166 4.60 -10.76 14.00
N LYS A 167 5.81 -10.23 13.96
CA LYS A 167 6.87 -10.59 14.89
C LYS A 167 6.85 -9.62 16.07
N ARG A 168 6.83 -10.17 17.29
CA ARG A 168 6.95 -9.39 18.53
C ARG A 168 8.06 -10.02 19.34
N GLU A 169 9.15 -9.31 19.54
CA GLU A 169 10.36 -9.81 20.17
C GLU A 169 10.90 -11.04 19.43
N GLN A 170 10.82 -12.23 20.05
CA GLN A 170 11.26 -13.50 19.48
C GLN A 170 10.10 -14.38 18.95
N ASN A 171 8.84 -13.93 19.12
CA ASN A 171 7.65 -14.70 18.78
C ASN A 171 7.00 -14.19 17.50
N TYR A 172 6.41 -15.13 16.76
CA TYR A 172 5.70 -14.83 15.51
C TYR A 172 4.23 -15.17 15.67
N PHE A 173 3.38 -14.26 15.28
CA PHE A 173 1.93 -14.36 15.37
C PHE A 173 1.30 -14.13 14.01
N TRP A 174 0.07 -14.56 13.90
CA TRP A 174 -0.79 -14.15 12.81
C TRP A 174 -1.59 -12.89 13.20
N LEU A 175 -1.62 -11.94 12.31
CA LEU A 175 -2.46 -10.76 12.43
C LEU A 175 -3.42 -10.72 11.25
N THR A 176 -4.72 -10.71 11.53
CA THR A 176 -5.73 -10.58 10.49
C THR A 176 -5.69 -9.20 9.84
N SER A 177 -5.71 -9.17 8.52
CA SER A 177 -5.75 -7.95 7.72
C SER A 177 -6.67 -8.17 6.51
N ASN A 178 -7.27 -7.09 6.00
CA ASN A 178 -8.12 -7.18 4.80
C ASN A 178 -7.98 -5.91 3.94
N PRO A 179 -6.81 -5.70 3.31
CA PRO A 179 -6.56 -4.50 2.53
C PRO A 179 -7.41 -4.41 1.26
N ARG A 180 -7.78 -5.55 0.64
CA ARG A 180 -8.65 -5.56 -0.55
C ARG A 180 -10.09 -5.16 -0.21
N ALA A 181 -10.66 -5.70 0.88
CA ALA A 181 -12.00 -5.26 1.30
C ALA A 181 -12.01 -3.79 1.72
N TYR A 182 -10.94 -3.33 2.38
CA TYR A 182 -10.78 -1.90 2.69
C TYR A 182 -10.72 -1.04 1.43
N LYS A 183 -9.98 -1.49 0.39
CA LYS A 183 -9.95 -0.84 -0.92
C LYS A 183 -11.35 -0.78 -1.55
N ASN A 184 -12.09 -1.91 -1.56
CA ASN A 184 -13.46 -1.97 -2.08
C ASN A 184 -14.39 -0.99 -1.36
N TRP A 185 -14.31 -0.95 -0.03
CA TRP A 185 -15.06 0.00 0.78
C TRP A 185 -14.67 1.45 0.45
N PHE A 186 -13.37 1.75 0.39
CA PHE A 186 -12.88 3.08 0.04
C PHE A 186 -13.32 3.50 -1.35
N GLU A 187 -13.23 2.62 -2.35
CA GLU A 187 -13.69 2.88 -3.71
C GLU A 187 -15.19 3.17 -3.77
N SER A 188 -16.00 2.44 -2.98
CA SER A 188 -17.44 2.69 -2.90
C SER A 188 -17.76 4.10 -2.40
N ILE A 189 -17.06 4.56 -1.36
CA ILE A 189 -17.20 5.91 -0.81
C ILE A 189 -16.61 6.96 -1.76
N ASN A 190 -15.52 6.62 -2.45
CA ASN A 190 -14.82 7.53 -3.37
C ASN A 190 -15.55 7.74 -4.70
N LYS A 191 -16.37 6.78 -5.10
CA LYS A 191 -17.09 6.79 -6.39
C LYS A 191 -17.86 8.07 -6.69
N PRO A 192 -18.70 8.64 -5.78
CA PRO A 192 -19.40 9.88 -6.03
C PRO A 192 -18.48 11.06 -6.32
N PHE A 193 -17.32 11.12 -5.66
CA PHE A 193 -16.33 12.19 -5.88
C PHE A 193 -15.63 12.06 -7.23
N LEU A 194 -15.34 10.83 -7.66
CA LEU A 194 -14.81 10.57 -9.02
C LEU A 194 -15.82 10.89 -10.11
N GLU A 195 -17.09 10.57 -9.92
CA GLU A 195 -18.13 10.88 -10.88
C GLU A 195 -18.36 12.38 -11.03
N PHE A 196 -18.33 13.13 -9.92
CA PHE A 196 -18.40 14.58 -9.94
C PHE A 196 -17.25 15.20 -10.73
N ASP A 197 -16.02 14.73 -10.52
CA ASP A 197 -14.85 15.18 -11.26
C ASP A 197 -14.90 14.78 -12.75
N ARG A 198 -15.46 13.60 -13.08
CA ARG A 198 -15.64 13.14 -14.46
C ARG A 198 -16.68 13.94 -15.24
N ILE A 199 -17.76 14.38 -14.61
CA ILE A 199 -18.73 15.29 -15.24
C ILE A 199 -18.05 16.60 -15.64
N ASN A 200 -17.08 17.05 -14.86
CA ASN A 200 -16.32 18.27 -15.13
C ASN A 200 -15.13 18.07 -16.08
N LYS A 201 -14.64 16.82 -16.26
CA LYS A 201 -13.44 16.49 -17.03
C LYS A 201 -13.65 15.29 -17.96
N ARG A 202 -14.58 15.27 -18.85
CA ARG A 202 -14.87 14.15 -19.78
C ARG A 202 -13.70 13.19 -20.06
N LYS A 203 -13.91 11.89 -19.73
CA LYS A 203 -13.23 10.63 -20.14
C LYS A 203 -12.22 10.03 -19.13
N VAL A 204 -12.35 8.76 -18.79
CA VAL A 204 -11.96 7.50 -19.39
C VAL A 204 -12.28 6.29 -18.48
N LEU A 205 -12.63 5.19 -19.08
CA LEU A 205 -13.07 3.88 -18.60
C LEU A 205 -12.06 3.08 -17.80
N PHE A 206 -12.57 2.25 -16.86
CA PHE A 206 -11.87 1.03 -16.45
C PHE A 206 -12.82 -0.13 -16.13
N GLU A 207 -12.49 -1.29 -16.65
CA GLU A 207 -13.07 -2.59 -16.31
C GLU A 207 -12.25 -3.31 -15.26
N LYS A 208 -12.94 -4.04 -14.37
CA LYS A 208 -12.34 -4.90 -13.35
C LYS A 208 -12.03 -6.28 -13.94
N SER A 209 -10.82 -6.77 -13.69
CA SER A 209 -10.50 -8.19 -13.85
C SER A 209 -10.44 -8.88 -12.49
N ARG A 210 -10.99 -10.09 -12.45
CA ARG A 210 -11.01 -10.99 -11.30
C ARG A 210 -9.62 -11.57 -11.07
N THR A 211 -9.14 -11.53 -9.85
CA THR A 211 -7.83 -12.07 -9.47
C THR A 211 -7.83 -13.59 -9.44
N VAL A 212 -6.82 -14.18 -10.05
CA VAL A 212 -6.50 -15.60 -9.98
C VAL A 212 -5.24 -15.75 -9.13
N TYR A 213 -5.12 -16.83 -8.36
CA TYR A 213 -3.89 -17.19 -7.65
C TYR A 213 -2.68 -17.11 -8.60
N ASN A 214 -1.56 -16.63 -8.11
CA ASN A 214 -0.34 -16.32 -8.88
C ASN A 214 -0.49 -15.13 -9.84
N SER A 215 -1.26 -14.14 -9.46
CA SER A 215 -1.34 -12.87 -10.17
C SER A 215 -0.60 -11.75 -9.45
N ILE A 216 -0.20 -10.75 -10.21
CA ILE A 216 0.28 -9.48 -9.69
C ILE A 216 -0.81 -8.45 -9.98
N GLU A 217 -1.51 -8.00 -8.92
CA GLU A 217 -2.53 -6.98 -9.06
C GLU A 217 -1.90 -5.65 -9.48
N GLU A 218 -2.46 -5.00 -10.49
CA GLU A 218 -1.97 -3.72 -10.96
C GLU A 218 -2.23 -2.59 -9.97
N ILE A 219 -1.25 -1.70 -9.86
CA ILE A 219 -1.43 -0.43 -9.16
C ILE A 219 -2.26 0.48 -10.06
N PRO A 220 -3.32 1.15 -9.56
CA PRO A 220 -4.14 2.04 -10.37
C PRO A 220 -3.29 3.08 -11.10
N GLU A 221 -3.51 3.26 -12.40
CA GLU A 221 -2.86 4.31 -13.16
C GLU A 221 -3.25 5.68 -12.60
N GLY A 222 -2.29 6.39 -12.10
CA GLY A 222 -2.38 7.19 -11.00
C GLY A 222 -2.43 8.67 -11.00
N LEU A 223 -2.90 9.43 -11.91
CA LEU A 223 -2.79 10.89 -11.77
C LEU A 223 -4.14 11.61 -11.60
N GLU A 224 -5.25 10.98 -11.90
CA GLU A 224 -6.56 11.55 -11.62
C GLU A 224 -7.03 11.15 -10.22
N ARG A 225 -6.93 12.07 -9.28
CA ARG A 225 -7.37 11.87 -7.91
C ARG A 225 -8.66 12.61 -7.64
N SER A 226 -9.59 11.94 -6.95
CA SER A 226 -10.83 12.56 -6.50
C SER A 226 -10.59 13.63 -5.44
N ALA A 227 -11.59 14.45 -5.20
CA ALA A 227 -11.58 15.42 -4.11
C ALA A 227 -11.33 14.77 -2.74
N LEU A 228 -11.89 13.57 -2.48
CA LEU A 228 -11.65 12.81 -1.25
C LEU A 228 -10.18 12.40 -1.11
N GLN A 229 -9.58 11.84 -2.17
CA GLN A 229 -8.16 11.47 -2.17
C GLN A 229 -7.27 12.70 -1.93
N ARG A 230 -7.60 13.85 -2.52
CA ARG A 230 -6.89 15.13 -2.30
C ARG A 230 -6.97 15.61 -0.86
N VAL A 231 -8.14 15.52 -0.24
CA VAL A 231 -8.30 15.86 1.19
C VAL A 231 -7.41 14.96 2.06
N ILE A 232 -7.37 13.66 1.79
CA ILE A 232 -6.50 12.73 2.53
C ILE A 232 -5.03 13.10 2.34
N GLN A 233 -4.60 13.44 1.13
CA GLN A 233 -3.22 13.89 0.87
C GLN A 233 -2.88 15.17 1.65
N ILE A 234 -3.77 16.16 1.66
CA ILE A 234 -3.59 17.40 2.43
C ILE A 234 -3.43 17.11 3.92
N LEU A 235 -4.29 16.23 4.48
CA LEU A 235 -4.21 15.85 5.90
C LEU A 235 -2.92 15.11 6.23
N LYS A 236 -2.45 14.22 5.35
CA LYS A 236 -1.16 13.52 5.51
C LYS A 236 -0.01 14.53 5.51
N HIS A 237 0.05 15.41 4.53
CA HIS A 237 1.09 16.42 4.42
C HIS A 237 1.07 17.38 5.61
N HIS A 238 -0.12 17.85 6.02
CA HIS A 238 -0.28 18.68 7.20
C HIS A 238 0.28 18.00 8.46
N ARG A 239 -0.04 16.70 8.65
CA ARG A 239 0.52 15.90 9.73
C ARG A 239 2.06 15.91 9.70
N ASP A 240 2.65 15.61 8.54
CA ASP A 240 4.11 15.52 8.40
C ASP A 240 4.79 16.85 8.71
N VAL A 241 4.27 17.96 8.18
CA VAL A 241 4.77 19.32 8.48
C VAL A 241 4.58 19.67 9.96
N TYR A 242 3.43 19.34 10.56
CA TYR A 242 3.17 19.61 11.96
C TYR A 242 4.18 18.90 12.87
N TYR A 243 4.42 17.60 12.66
CA TYR A 243 5.37 16.84 13.47
C TYR A 243 6.82 17.25 13.24
N CYS A 244 7.19 17.63 12.02
CA CYS A 244 8.51 18.22 11.76
C CYS A 244 8.72 19.51 12.57
N ARG A 245 7.72 20.38 12.65
CA ARG A 245 7.82 21.66 13.40
C ARG A 245 7.91 21.49 14.90
N ILE A 246 7.18 20.52 15.47
CA ILE A 246 7.16 20.29 16.92
C ILE A 246 8.22 19.29 17.40
N LYS A 247 9.09 18.79 16.51
CA LYS A 247 10.15 17.80 16.80
C LYS A 247 9.67 16.56 17.57
N LYS A 248 8.42 16.14 17.36
CA LYS A 248 7.88 14.90 17.91
C LYS A 248 8.00 13.80 16.88
N GLU A 249 8.20 12.56 17.36
CA GLU A 249 8.15 11.39 16.47
C GLU A 249 6.86 11.36 15.68
N ASN A 250 6.97 11.08 14.37
CA ASN A 250 5.81 10.96 13.49
C ASN A 250 4.91 9.85 14.01
N LEU A 251 3.76 10.20 14.55
CA LEU A 251 2.68 9.24 14.70
C LEU A 251 2.32 8.76 13.29
N LYS A 252 2.72 7.55 12.96
CA LYS A 252 2.18 6.89 11.77
C LYS A 252 0.66 6.91 11.96
N VAL A 253 -0.05 7.69 11.16
CA VAL A 253 -1.50 7.53 11.04
C VAL A 253 -1.66 6.20 10.31
N VAL A 254 -1.69 5.15 11.10
CA VAL A 254 -2.13 3.85 10.66
C VAL A 254 -3.63 4.01 10.43
N CYS A 255 -4.03 4.23 9.18
CA CYS A 255 -5.41 4.06 8.75
C CYS A 255 -5.83 2.57 8.81
N TYR A 256 -5.34 1.83 9.81
CA TYR A 256 -5.59 0.40 9.96
C TYR A 256 -5.81 0.06 11.43
N ARG A 257 -6.91 0.52 11.96
CA ARG A 257 -7.63 -0.20 13.00
C ARG A 257 -9.11 0.00 12.76
N LEU A 258 -9.67 -0.80 11.88
CA LEU A 258 -11.04 -1.23 12.05
C LEU A 258 -11.02 -2.14 13.28
N LYS A 259 -11.49 -1.61 14.41
CA LYS A 259 -11.93 -2.44 15.52
C LYS A 259 -13.24 -3.07 15.15
#